data_d607d5ff0ca9194f7fa03afed2c55961
#
_entry.id   d607d5ff0ca9194f7fa03afed2c55961
#
_cell.length_a   1.000
_cell.length_b   1.000
_cell.length_c   1.000
_cell.angle_alpha   90.00
_cell.angle_beta   90.00
_cell.angle_gamma   90.00
#
_symmetry.space_group_name_H-M   'P 1'
#
loop_
_entity.id
_entity.type
_entity.pdbx_description
1 polymer ?
#
loop_
_entity_poly.entity_id
_entity_poly.type
_entity_poly.pdbx_seq_one_letter_code
_entity_poly.pdbx_strand_id
1 'polypeptide(L)' 'MASKTTQRDKVLAYLKQNRTMTVRDAIFDLDINSPAKRVQELREMGYNIVTDWIVTDNGTRYGAYRLEA' A
#
# COMPACT_ATOMS: atom_id res chain seq x y z
N MET A 1 17.47 21.31 0.52
CA MET A 1 16.01 21.32 0.50
C MET A 1 15.46 19.91 0.50
N ALA A 2 14.50 19.65 1.34
CA ALA A 2 13.92 18.31 1.39
C ALA A 2 13.19 18.00 0.10
N SER A 3 13.41 16.82 -0.44
CA SER A 3 12.67 16.37 -1.60
C SER A 3 11.22 16.13 -1.21
N LYS A 4 10.32 16.41 -2.12
CA LYS A 4 8.93 16.12 -1.89
C LYS A 4 8.70 14.63 -2.01
N THR A 5 8.25 14.02 -0.93
CA THR A 5 7.85 12.64 -0.95
C THR A 5 6.35 12.59 -1.16
N THR A 6 5.93 12.05 -2.29
CA THR A 6 4.50 11.92 -2.59
C THR A 6 3.92 10.75 -1.80
N GLN A 7 2.59 10.70 -1.69
CA GLN A 7 1.94 9.56 -1.05
C GLN A 7 2.28 8.26 -1.78
N ARG A 8 2.36 8.32 -3.10
CA ARG A 8 2.74 7.18 -3.91
C ARG A 8 4.15 6.68 -3.56
N ASP A 9 5.09 7.59 -3.38
CA ASP A 9 6.45 7.23 -2.98
C ASP A 9 6.49 6.59 -1.61
N LYS A 10 5.67 7.08 -0.69
CA LYS A 10 5.57 6.50 0.65
C LYS A 10 5.07 5.07 0.59
N VAL A 11 4.05 4.83 -0.22
CA VAL A 11 3.49 3.48 -0.39
C VAL A 11 4.56 2.55 -0.95
N LEU A 12 5.25 2.98 -1.99
CA LEU A 12 6.28 2.15 -2.62
C LEU A 12 7.41 1.82 -1.64
N ALA A 13 7.89 2.82 -0.90
CA ALA A 13 8.95 2.62 0.08
C ALA A 13 8.52 1.64 1.17
N TYR A 14 7.29 1.79 1.64
CA TYR A 14 6.76 0.90 2.67
C TYR A 14 6.69 -0.54 2.16
N LEU A 15 6.19 -0.72 0.94
CA LEU A 15 6.08 -2.05 0.35
C LEU A 15 7.44 -2.69 0.11
N LYS A 16 8.42 -1.91 -0.30
CA LYS A 16 9.78 -2.43 -0.50
C LYS A 16 10.40 -2.88 0.82
N GLN A 17 10.13 -2.15 1.89
CA GLN A 17 10.71 -2.44 3.19
C GLN A 17 9.98 -3.57 3.91
N ASN A 18 8.63 -3.57 3.85
CA ASN A 18 7.81 -4.49 4.63
C ASN A 18 7.13 -5.57 3.80
N ARG A 19 7.12 -5.42 2.49
CA ARG A 19 6.52 -6.31 1.50
C ARG A 19 5.00 -6.31 1.49
N THR A 20 4.34 -6.01 2.60
CA THR A 20 2.89 -5.93 2.67
C THR A 20 2.48 -4.63 3.32
N MET A 21 1.32 -4.12 2.92
CA MET A 21 0.74 -2.91 3.48
C MET A 21 -0.77 -3.07 3.49
N THR A 22 -1.38 -3.04 4.66
CA THR A 22 -2.84 -3.03 4.73
C THR A 22 -3.35 -1.62 4.47
N VAL A 23 -4.64 -1.51 4.13
CA VAL A 23 -5.27 -0.20 4.01
C VAL A 23 -5.11 0.59 5.31
N ARG A 24 -5.23 -0.11 6.44
CA ARG A 24 -5.07 0.51 7.74
C ARG A 24 -3.67 1.07 7.96
N ASP A 25 -2.63 0.31 7.56
CA ASP A 25 -1.26 0.78 7.66
C ASP A 25 -1.05 2.04 6.83
N ALA A 26 -1.61 2.08 5.64
CA ALA A 26 -1.50 3.24 4.77
C ALA A 26 -2.13 4.48 5.39
N ILE A 27 -3.30 4.32 5.98
CA ILE A 27 -4.04 5.44 6.57
C ILE A 27 -3.37 5.93 7.85
N PHE A 28 -3.02 5.03 8.75
CA PHE A 28 -2.54 5.41 10.07
C PHE A 28 -1.04 5.64 10.14
N ASP A 29 -0.26 4.83 9.42
CA ASP A 29 1.20 4.93 9.49
C ASP A 29 1.75 5.91 8.45
N LEU A 30 1.14 5.96 7.27
CA LEU A 30 1.64 6.77 6.17
C LEU A 30 0.79 7.98 5.86
N ASP A 31 -0.34 8.12 6.53
CA ASP A 31 -1.28 9.24 6.33
C ASP A 31 -1.71 9.37 4.87
N ILE A 32 -2.11 8.25 4.29
CA ILE A 32 -2.52 8.19 2.89
C ILE A 32 -4.03 8.11 2.79
N ASN A 33 -4.63 9.07 2.09
CA ASN A 33 -6.09 9.18 2.00
C ASN A 33 -6.73 8.16 1.08
N SER A 34 -6.03 7.75 0.03
CA SER A 34 -6.58 6.84 -0.97
C SER A 34 -5.56 5.78 -1.33
N PRO A 35 -5.37 4.77 -0.47
CA PRO A 35 -4.34 3.75 -0.72
C PRO A 35 -4.55 3.01 -2.04
N ALA A 36 -5.79 2.66 -2.37
CA ALA A 36 -6.08 1.93 -3.60
C ALA A 36 -5.68 2.72 -4.84
N LYS A 37 -5.91 4.03 -4.82
CA LYS A 37 -5.53 4.89 -5.93
C LYS A 37 -4.01 4.96 -6.09
N ARG A 38 -3.29 5.07 -4.98
CA ARG A 38 -1.83 5.10 -5.02
C ARG A 38 -1.27 3.78 -5.54
N VAL A 39 -1.86 2.67 -5.11
CA VAL A 39 -1.46 1.35 -5.59
C VAL A 39 -1.71 1.22 -7.09
N GLN A 40 -2.84 1.70 -7.56
CA GLN A 40 -3.15 1.65 -8.99
C GLN A 40 -2.14 2.44 -9.81
N GLU A 41 -1.75 3.62 -9.33
CA GLU A 41 -0.73 4.42 -10.00
C GLU A 41 0.60 3.68 -10.10
N LEU A 42 0.98 3.00 -9.04
CA LEU A 42 2.21 2.22 -9.04
C LEU A 42 2.14 1.04 -10.03
N ARG A 43 0.98 0.40 -10.12
CA ARG A 43 0.78 -0.67 -11.10
C ARG A 43 0.95 -0.14 -12.52
N GLU A 44 0.44 1.04 -12.79
CA GLU A 44 0.56 1.68 -14.10
C GLU A 44 2.02 2.04 -14.41
N MET A 45 2.82 2.26 -13.39
CA MET A 45 4.25 2.53 -13.54
C MET A 45 5.08 1.27 -13.75
N GLY A 46 4.46 0.09 -13.67
CA GLY A 46 5.14 -1.17 -13.90
C GLY A 46 5.44 -1.99 -12.65
N TYR A 47 5.05 -1.54 -11.49
CA TYR A 47 5.24 -2.30 -10.26
C TYR A 47 4.18 -3.39 -10.13
N ASN A 48 4.62 -4.57 -9.75
CA ASN A 48 3.71 -5.71 -9.61
C ASN A 48 3.19 -5.77 -8.17
N ILE A 49 2.05 -5.14 -7.95
CA ILE A 49 1.43 -5.08 -6.63
C ILE A 49 0.14 -5.89 -6.67
N VAL A 50 0.06 -6.89 -5.80
CA VAL A 50 -1.12 -7.74 -5.71
C VAL A 50 -1.92 -7.39 -4.47
N THR A 51 -3.21 -7.68 -4.49
CA THR A 51 -4.09 -7.48 -3.35
C THR A 51 -4.45 -8.82 -2.75
N ASP A 52 -4.15 -8.99 -1.47
CA ASP A 52 -4.52 -10.17 -0.72
C ASP A 52 -5.69 -9.79 0.20
N TRP A 53 -6.74 -10.60 0.19
CA TRP A 53 -7.88 -10.38 1.08
C TRP A 53 -7.70 -11.23 2.33
N ILE A 54 -7.77 -10.57 3.47
CA ILE A 54 -7.57 -11.21 4.78
C ILE A 54 -8.90 -11.21 5.52
N VAL A 55 -9.28 -12.38 6.03
CA VAL A 55 -10.51 -12.54 6.80
C VAL A 55 -10.13 -12.79 8.26
N THR A 56 -10.68 -11.97 9.16
CA THR A 56 -10.43 -12.13 10.59
C THR A 56 -11.40 -13.14 11.20
N ASP A 57 -11.13 -13.53 12.44
CA ASP A 57 -11.94 -14.53 13.14
C ASP A 57 -13.40 -14.10 13.30
N ASN A 58 -13.65 -12.81 13.39
CA ASN A 58 -15.03 -12.30 13.52
C ASN A 58 -15.68 -11.98 12.18
N GLY A 59 -15.11 -12.47 11.09
CA GLY A 59 -15.70 -12.32 9.76
C GLY A 59 -15.44 -11.03 9.03
N THR A 60 -14.64 -10.15 9.60
CA THR A 60 -14.27 -8.91 8.94
C THR A 60 -13.21 -9.16 7.85
N ARG A 61 -13.39 -8.56 6.68
CA ARG A 61 -12.42 -8.67 5.60
C ARG A 61 -11.72 -7.33 5.39
N TYR A 62 -10.44 -7.39 5.07
CA TYR A 62 -9.69 -6.20 4.67
C TYR A 62 -8.65 -6.56 3.63
N GLY A 63 -8.28 -5.57 2.83
CA GLY A 63 -7.30 -5.75 1.78
C GLY A 63 -5.90 -5.45 2.26
N ALA A 64 -4.96 -6.25 1.81
CA ALA A 64 -3.54 -6.01 2.03
C ALA A 64 -2.86 -5.99 0.66
N TYR A 65 -1.99 -5.03 0.46
CA TYR A 65 -1.23 -4.91 -0.79
C TYR A 65 0.15 -5.50 -0.59
N ARG A 66 0.64 -6.21 -1.60
CA ARG A 66 1.94 -6.87 -1.53
C ARG A 66 2.71 -6.60 -2.81
N LEU A 67 3.94 -6.15 -2.67
CA LEU A 67 4.82 -5.93 -3.80
C LEU A 67 5.55 -7.22 -4.12
N GLU A 68 5.39 -7.70 -5.35
CA GLU A 68 6.12 -8.86 -5.82
C GLU A 68 7.34 -8.41 -6.63
N ALA A 69 8.45 -9.03 -6.34
CA ALA A 69 9.68 -8.71 -7.04
C ALA A 69 9.69 -9.27 -8.45
#